data_69b305716140ba5860bc899375142901
#
_entry.id   69b305716140ba5860bc899375142901
#
_cell.length_a   1.000
_cell.length_b   1.000
_cell.length_c   1.000
_cell.angle_alpha   90.00
_cell.angle_beta   90.00
_cell.angle_gamma   90.00
#
_symmetry.space_group_name_H-M   'P 1'
#
loop_
_entity.id
_entity.type
_entity.pdbx_description
1 polymer ?
#
loop_
_entity_poly.entity_id
_entity_poly.type
_entity_poly.pdbx_seq_one_letter_code
_entity_poly.pdbx_strand_id
1 'polypeptide(L)'
;MKKLILPAVIAGMLLLSGCQSTELGKRAIIQAAAVDHRNGEYTVSALMFSSGGGSQDGIDASGENVIKVSGSGRTFAEAVEDISLNDGKEIYMSENKLLIIGGGFEDADFTPVLETLARDMRCSLNMLVCFSDDPELLTDLHFTEGITSAEKPVSMIENSYLAGASPKTCLLDLLNDTAAERSTLLPMFEKTVNGFGMTSDEEGATAAITGSRYYYCGRLYEYLDSDQTVGEMLLTGLSDKAQLNFRYGGTEQSCEAYSIRVKQLENGDIRLSARFRRRNGESLPEELKNSAFAELERMIRAASEI
;
A
#
# COMPACT_ATOMS: atom_id res chain seq x y z
N MET A 1 25.46 -19.09 -56.41
CA MET A 1 24.75 -18.23 -55.44
C MET A 1 23.85 -19.02 -54.49
N LYS A 2 23.07 -20.03 -54.92
CA LYS A 2 22.19 -20.82 -54.02
C LYS A 2 22.90 -21.62 -52.89
N LYS A 3 24.18 -21.98 -53.07
CA LYS A 3 24.93 -22.76 -52.06
C LYS A 3 25.46 -21.94 -50.86
N LEU A 4 25.44 -20.61 -50.93
CA LEU A 4 25.88 -19.73 -49.82
C LEU A 4 24.72 -19.23 -48.94
N ILE A 5 23.48 -19.33 -49.41
CA ILE A 5 22.31 -18.85 -48.71
C ILE A 5 22.01 -19.73 -47.47
N LEU A 6 22.16 -21.02 -47.62
CA LEU A 6 21.88 -21.98 -46.52
C LEU A 6 22.77 -21.77 -45.27
N PRO A 7 24.12 -21.66 -45.42
CA PRO A 7 24.97 -21.37 -44.25
C PRO A 7 24.75 -19.97 -43.67
N ALA A 8 24.38 -18.98 -44.48
CA ALA A 8 24.06 -17.64 -43.98
C ALA A 8 22.76 -17.62 -43.17
N VAL A 9 21.72 -18.41 -43.56
CA VAL A 9 20.48 -18.57 -42.80
C VAL A 9 20.73 -19.31 -41.51
N ILE A 10 21.54 -20.37 -41.52
CA ILE A 10 21.88 -21.12 -40.27
C ILE A 10 22.69 -20.24 -39.32
N ALA A 11 23.64 -19.44 -39.81
CA ALA A 11 24.40 -18.49 -38.99
C ALA A 11 23.48 -17.39 -38.40
N GLY A 12 22.52 -16.90 -39.18
CA GLY A 12 21.50 -15.95 -38.72
C GLY A 12 20.59 -16.53 -37.60
N MET A 13 20.19 -17.80 -37.72
CA MET A 13 19.40 -18.47 -36.69
C MET A 13 20.19 -18.70 -35.37
N LEU A 14 21.49 -18.97 -35.45
CA LEU A 14 22.37 -19.10 -34.30
C LEU A 14 22.62 -17.77 -33.57
N LEU A 15 22.56 -16.65 -34.27
CA LEU A 15 22.68 -15.32 -33.69
C LEU A 15 21.39 -14.86 -32.98
N LEU A 16 20.24 -15.41 -33.31
CA LEU A 16 18.94 -15.11 -32.70
C LEU A 16 18.64 -15.95 -31.43
N SER A 17 19.44 -16.99 -31.17
CA SER A 17 19.23 -17.85 -29.96
C SER A 17 19.85 -17.29 -28.68
N GLY A 18 20.36 -16.06 -28.69
CA GLY A 18 21.04 -15.45 -27.55
C GLY A 18 20.15 -14.70 -26.53
N CYS A 19 18.86 -14.97 -26.43
CA CYS A 19 18.09 -14.47 -25.28
C CYS A 19 18.50 -15.27 -24.03
N GLN A 20 19.38 -14.69 -23.23
CA GLN A 20 19.64 -15.14 -21.85
C GLN A 20 18.39 -14.85 -21.00
N SER A 21 17.36 -15.69 -21.14
CA SER A 21 16.25 -15.68 -20.17
C SER A 21 16.72 -16.42 -18.92
N THR A 22 16.94 -15.68 -17.83
CA THR A 22 17.14 -16.31 -16.51
C THR A 22 15.95 -17.21 -16.25
N GLU A 23 16.20 -18.50 -15.96
CA GLU A 23 15.14 -19.45 -15.63
C GLU A 23 14.28 -18.89 -14.48
N LEU A 24 12.96 -19.05 -14.59
CA LEU A 24 12.02 -18.54 -13.59
C LEU A 24 12.34 -19.05 -12.17
N GLY A 25 12.85 -20.30 -12.07
CA GLY A 25 13.29 -20.92 -10.81
C GLY A 25 14.50 -20.24 -10.15
N LYS A 26 15.23 -19.38 -10.86
CA LYS A 26 16.35 -18.61 -10.32
C LYS A 26 15.98 -17.19 -9.92
N ARG A 27 14.69 -16.84 -9.98
CA ARG A 27 14.16 -15.53 -9.61
C ARG A 27 13.33 -15.62 -8.35
N ALA A 28 13.57 -14.71 -7.43
CA ALA A 28 12.71 -14.45 -6.28
C ALA A 28 11.71 -13.34 -6.65
N ILE A 29 10.47 -13.73 -6.96
CA ILE A 29 9.40 -12.78 -7.33
C ILE A 29 8.81 -12.22 -6.04
N ILE A 30 9.07 -10.96 -5.77
CA ILE A 30 8.58 -10.25 -4.59
C ILE A 30 7.13 -9.82 -4.81
N GLN A 31 6.27 -10.09 -3.82
CA GLN A 31 4.85 -9.72 -3.81
C GLN A 31 4.56 -8.55 -2.87
N ALA A 32 5.26 -8.48 -1.74
CA ALA A 32 5.25 -7.37 -0.82
C ALA A 32 6.64 -7.19 -0.22
N ALA A 33 7.02 -5.96 0.06
CA ALA A 33 8.26 -5.64 0.75
C ALA A 33 8.00 -4.61 1.84
N ALA A 34 8.64 -4.81 2.98
CA ALA A 34 8.71 -3.83 4.05
C ALA A 34 10.14 -3.34 4.17
N VAL A 35 10.31 -2.05 4.39
CA VAL A 35 11.63 -1.43 4.58
C VAL A 35 11.62 -0.58 5.83
N ASP A 36 12.62 -0.79 6.67
CA ASP A 36 12.85 -0.02 7.88
C ASP A 36 14.29 0.51 7.91
N HIS A 37 14.52 1.54 8.71
CA HIS A 37 15.85 2.14 8.87
C HIS A 37 16.09 2.49 10.33
N ARG A 38 16.96 1.74 11.00
CA ARG A 38 17.29 1.97 12.41
C ARG A 38 18.81 1.94 12.63
N ASN A 39 19.31 2.86 13.43
CA ASN A 39 20.74 2.93 13.79
C ASN A 39 21.70 3.01 12.59
N GLY A 40 21.26 3.61 11.47
CA GLY A 40 22.04 3.73 10.24
C GLY A 40 22.09 2.45 9.39
N GLU A 41 21.21 1.49 9.64
CA GLU A 41 21.09 0.25 8.90
C GLU A 41 19.67 0.13 8.30
N TYR A 42 19.60 -0.25 7.05
CA TYR A 42 18.37 -0.62 6.37
C TYR A 42 18.07 -2.09 6.59
N THR A 43 16.83 -2.41 6.93
CA THR A 43 16.31 -3.77 6.95
C THR A 43 15.21 -3.88 5.94
N VAL A 44 15.27 -4.89 5.09
CA VAL A 44 14.22 -5.21 4.11
C VAL A 44 13.68 -6.59 4.43
N SER A 45 12.38 -6.67 4.66
CA SER A 45 11.65 -7.94 4.77
C SER A 45 10.72 -8.06 3.58
N ALA A 46 10.73 -9.20 2.89
CA ALA A 46 9.96 -9.38 1.68
C ALA A 46 9.22 -10.71 1.66
N LEU A 47 8.03 -10.69 1.09
CA LEU A 47 7.26 -11.88 0.75
C LEU A 47 7.53 -12.24 -0.70
N MET A 48 8.11 -13.39 -0.92
CA MET A 48 8.37 -13.88 -2.26
C MET A 48 7.53 -15.13 -2.59
N PHE A 49 7.15 -15.25 -3.85
CA PHE A 49 6.48 -16.43 -4.35
C PHE A 49 7.49 -17.58 -4.46
N SER A 50 7.18 -18.71 -3.82
CA SER A 50 7.98 -19.92 -3.93
C SER A 50 7.42 -20.82 -5.03
N SER A 51 8.21 -21.03 -6.08
CA SER A 51 7.90 -22.04 -7.10
C SER A 51 8.37 -23.45 -6.71
N GLY A 52 8.80 -23.66 -5.47
CA GLY A 52 9.48 -24.84 -5.00
C GLY A 52 8.64 -25.76 -4.13
N GLY A 53 7.77 -26.49 -4.74
CA GLY A 53 7.28 -27.76 -4.20
C GLY A 53 7.31 -28.78 -5.32
N GLY A 54 8.32 -29.58 -5.35
CA GLY A 54 8.53 -30.61 -6.39
C GLY A 54 7.43 -31.67 -6.44
N SER A 55 6.27 -31.30 -6.91
CA SER A 55 5.31 -32.26 -7.47
C SER A 55 4.98 -31.77 -8.89
N GLN A 56 5.16 -32.66 -9.83
CA GLN A 56 4.93 -32.45 -11.27
C GLN A 56 3.48 -32.16 -11.65
N ASP A 57 2.58 -32.02 -10.68
CA ASP A 57 1.14 -31.85 -10.88
C ASP A 57 0.59 -30.71 -10.02
N GLY A 58 0.68 -29.48 -10.54
CA GLY A 58 -0.18 -28.39 -10.11
C GLY A 58 0.37 -27.50 -9.00
N ILE A 59 -0.10 -26.26 -9.05
CA ILE A 59 0.03 -25.27 -7.97
C ILE A 59 -0.81 -25.80 -6.80
N ASP A 60 -0.16 -26.13 -5.69
CA ASP A 60 -0.87 -26.51 -4.47
C ASP A 60 -1.57 -25.26 -3.91
N ALA A 61 -2.90 -25.24 -4.00
CA ALA A 61 -3.74 -24.17 -3.50
C ALA A 61 -3.83 -24.12 -1.96
N SER A 62 -3.11 -24.98 -1.26
CA SER A 62 -3.15 -25.13 0.19
C SER A 62 -2.23 -24.20 0.98
N GLY A 63 -1.86 -23.03 0.44
CA GLY A 63 -1.52 -21.91 1.31
C GLY A 63 -0.05 -21.60 1.59
N GLU A 64 0.94 -22.44 1.28
CA GLU A 64 2.35 -22.19 1.61
C GLU A 64 3.24 -21.79 0.42
N ASN A 65 2.70 -21.09 -0.57
CA ASN A 65 3.47 -20.67 -1.74
C ASN A 65 4.24 -19.37 -1.55
N VAL A 66 4.25 -18.81 -0.33
CA VAL A 66 4.92 -17.56 -0.02
C VAL A 66 5.95 -17.78 1.08
N ILE A 67 7.16 -17.33 0.83
CA ILE A 67 8.27 -17.40 1.79
C ILE A 67 8.62 -15.98 2.20
N LYS A 68 8.79 -15.74 3.51
CA LYS A 68 9.36 -14.51 4.04
C LYS A 68 10.88 -14.62 3.97
N VAL A 69 11.51 -13.58 3.43
CA VAL A 69 12.97 -13.39 3.40
C VAL A 69 13.32 -12.02 3.95
N SER A 70 14.50 -11.88 4.51
CA SER A 70 14.96 -10.60 5.02
C SER A 70 16.45 -10.42 4.74
N GLY A 71 16.86 -9.17 4.63
CA GLY A 71 18.25 -8.79 4.48
C GLY A 71 18.49 -7.41 5.08
N SER A 72 19.74 -7.11 5.37
CA SER A 72 20.17 -5.84 5.96
C SER A 72 21.38 -5.27 5.25
N GLY A 73 21.56 -3.95 5.36
CA GLY A 73 22.67 -3.25 4.73
C GLY A 73 22.75 -1.77 5.11
N ARG A 74 23.85 -1.14 4.77
CA ARG A 74 24.02 0.31 4.99
C ARG A 74 23.24 1.16 4.01
N THR A 75 22.82 0.57 2.91
CA THR A 75 21.96 1.15 1.90
C THR A 75 20.80 0.20 1.62
N PHE A 76 19.70 0.73 1.10
CA PHE A 76 18.57 -0.11 0.68
C PHE A 76 18.98 -1.14 -0.38
N ALA A 77 19.85 -0.76 -1.31
CA ALA A 77 20.35 -1.67 -2.34
C ALA A 77 21.16 -2.83 -1.74
N GLU A 78 22.05 -2.56 -0.76
CA GLU A 78 22.79 -3.61 -0.04
C GLU A 78 21.85 -4.55 0.71
N ALA A 79 20.79 -4.02 1.35
CA ALA A 79 19.83 -4.86 2.06
C ALA A 79 19.07 -5.81 1.11
N VAL A 80 18.71 -5.33 -0.08
CA VAL A 80 18.08 -6.17 -1.12
C VAL A 80 19.09 -7.19 -1.69
N GLU A 81 20.35 -6.79 -1.89
CA GLU A 81 21.40 -7.70 -2.34
C GLU A 81 21.70 -8.79 -1.30
N ASP A 82 21.66 -8.47 -0.02
CA ASP A 82 21.83 -9.44 1.07
C ASP A 82 20.75 -10.54 1.01
N ILE A 83 19.49 -10.19 0.73
CA ILE A 83 18.44 -11.20 0.47
C ILE A 83 18.84 -12.11 -0.69
N SER A 84 19.33 -11.53 -1.80
CA SER A 84 19.73 -12.28 -2.99
C SER A 84 20.87 -13.26 -2.70
N LEU A 85 21.84 -12.82 -1.92
CA LEU A 85 23.00 -13.65 -1.53
C LEU A 85 22.59 -14.80 -0.60
N ASN A 86 21.68 -14.54 0.33
CA ASN A 86 21.23 -15.54 1.30
C ASN A 86 20.27 -16.56 0.70
N ASP A 87 19.37 -16.14 -0.22
CA ASP A 87 18.42 -17.04 -0.89
C ASP A 87 18.99 -17.70 -2.15
N GLY A 88 20.07 -17.17 -2.71
CA GLY A 88 20.70 -17.68 -3.92
C GLY A 88 19.92 -17.41 -5.21
N LYS A 89 18.94 -16.50 -5.18
CA LYS A 89 18.11 -16.10 -6.31
C LYS A 89 18.23 -14.62 -6.62
N GLU A 90 18.03 -14.25 -7.88
CA GLU A 90 17.93 -12.87 -8.31
C GLU A 90 16.60 -12.27 -7.84
N ILE A 91 16.64 -11.18 -7.08
CA ILE A 91 15.45 -10.48 -6.61
C ILE A 91 14.75 -9.77 -7.77
N TYR A 92 13.45 -10.01 -7.90
CA TYR A 92 12.61 -9.45 -8.96
C TYR A 92 11.41 -8.71 -8.36
N MET A 93 11.45 -7.38 -8.43
CA MET A 93 10.46 -6.51 -7.79
C MET A 93 9.35 -6.00 -8.72
N SER A 94 9.36 -6.38 -10.00
CA SER A 94 8.35 -5.86 -10.96
C SER A 94 6.93 -6.28 -10.66
N GLU A 95 6.75 -7.37 -9.91
CA GLU A 95 5.46 -7.91 -9.48
C GLU A 95 5.10 -7.49 -8.04
N ASN A 96 5.92 -6.63 -7.42
CA ASN A 96 5.64 -6.15 -6.08
C ASN A 96 4.38 -5.28 -6.09
N LYS A 97 3.40 -5.65 -5.25
CA LYS A 97 2.09 -5.00 -5.14
C LYS A 97 2.02 -4.01 -3.98
N LEU A 98 2.87 -4.19 -2.97
CA LEU A 98 2.84 -3.43 -1.73
C LEU A 98 4.24 -3.12 -1.21
N LEU A 99 4.49 -1.86 -0.90
CA LEU A 99 5.65 -1.39 -0.17
C LEU A 99 5.20 -0.84 1.19
N ILE A 100 5.80 -1.33 2.26
CA ILE A 100 5.52 -0.90 3.62
C ILE A 100 6.71 -0.10 4.11
N ILE A 101 6.47 1.16 4.51
CA ILE A 101 7.47 2.03 5.11
C ILE A 101 7.40 1.83 6.63
N GLY A 102 8.52 1.47 7.26
CA GLY A 102 8.63 1.22 8.69
C GLY A 102 8.80 2.49 9.52
N GLY A 103 8.52 2.39 10.83
CA GLY A 103 8.59 3.49 11.79
C GLY A 103 9.99 4.11 11.95
N GLY A 104 11.06 3.40 11.62
CA GLY A 104 12.42 3.95 11.64
C GLY A 104 12.66 5.10 10.65
N PHE A 105 11.73 5.33 9.71
CA PHE A 105 11.78 6.48 8.80
C PHE A 105 11.13 7.75 9.35
N GLU A 106 10.63 7.76 10.58
CA GLU A 106 10.18 9.00 11.23
C GLU A 106 11.33 10.00 11.40
N ASP A 107 12.53 9.50 11.68
CA ASP A 107 13.74 10.30 11.87
C ASP A 107 14.71 10.22 10.67
N ALA A 108 14.39 9.46 9.64
CA ALA A 108 15.26 9.22 8.50
C ALA A 108 14.66 9.70 7.18
N ASP A 109 15.52 9.93 6.19
CA ASP A 109 15.11 10.30 4.83
C ASP A 109 14.84 9.05 3.99
N PHE A 110 13.64 8.95 3.43
CA PHE A 110 13.21 7.86 2.55
C PHE A 110 13.60 8.07 1.07
N THR A 111 14.05 9.27 0.71
CA THR A 111 14.43 9.62 -0.67
C THR A 111 15.43 8.64 -1.29
N PRO A 112 16.48 8.15 -0.57
CA PRO A 112 17.42 7.18 -1.15
C PRO A 112 16.75 5.86 -1.55
N VAL A 113 15.71 5.43 -0.83
CA VAL A 113 14.92 4.24 -1.17
C VAL A 113 14.14 4.48 -2.44
N LEU A 114 13.42 5.63 -2.54
CA LEU A 114 12.67 6.01 -3.73
C LEU A 114 13.55 6.09 -4.98
N GLU A 115 14.72 6.71 -4.86
CA GLU A 115 15.67 6.81 -5.97
C GLU A 115 16.15 5.44 -6.44
N THR A 116 16.44 4.53 -5.50
CA THR A 116 16.86 3.17 -5.83
C THR A 116 15.73 2.38 -6.50
N LEU A 117 14.51 2.46 -5.97
CA LEU A 117 13.34 1.82 -6.57
C LEU A 117 13.06 2.33 -7.99
N ALA A 118 13.13 3.64 -8.19
CA ALA A 118 12.85 4.26 -9.49
C ALA A 118 13.91 3.94 -10.55
N ARG A 119 15.19 3.84 -10.14
CA ARG A 119 16.33 3.74 -11.06
C ARG A 119 16.76 2.30 -11.32
N ASP A 120 16.85 1.52 -10.27
CA ASP A 120 17.63 0.28 -10.29
C ASP A 120 16.77 -0.99 -10.19
N MET A 121 15.60 -0.93 -9.57
CA MET A 121 14.86 -2.12 -9.17
C MET A 121 13.78 -2.58 -10.15
N ARG A 122 13.51 -1.85 -11.23
CA ARG A 122 12.44 -2.18 -12.19
C ARG A 122 11.11 -2.56 -11.51
N CYS A 123 10.78 -1.86 -10.42
CA CYS A 123 9.55 -2.12 -9.67
C CYS A 123 8.31 -1.57 -10.40
N SER A 124 7.13 -2.06 -10.01
CA SER A 124 5.87 -1.53 -10.49
C SER A 124 5.63 -0.13 -9.94
N LEU A 125 5.44 0.85 -10.80
CA LEU A 125 5.06 2.21 -10.37
C LEU A 125 3.65 2.27 -9.76
N ASN A 126 2.81 1.28 -10.03
CA ASN A 126 1.47 1.14 -9.44
C ASN A 126 1.47 0.37 -8.11
N MET A 127 2.63 -0.03 -7.63
CA MET A 127 2.79 -0.65 -6.31
C MET A 127 2.24 0.29 -5.25
N LEU A 128 1.31 -0.19 -4.42
CA LEU A 128 0.76 0.60 -3.32
C LEU A 128 1.82 0.82 -2.24
N VAL A 129 1.76 1.99 -1.61
CA VAL A 129 2.66 2.34 -0.51
C VAL A 129 1.83 2.63 0.72
N CYS A 130 2.22 2.05 1.85
CA CYS A 130 1.61 2.28 3.15
C CYS A 130 2.67 2.45 4.23
N PHE A 131 2.25 2.88 5.40
CA PHE A 131 3.09 3.01 6.58
C PHE A 131 2.64 2.02 7.67
N SER A 132 3.60 1.53 8.47
CA SER A 132 3.34 0.80 9.70
C SER A 132 4.51 0.99 10.67
N ASP A 133 4.23 1.25 11.95
CA ASP A 133 5.28 1.30 12.99
C ASP A 133 5.97 -0.06 13.17
N ASP A 134 5.23 -1.14 12.93
CA ASP A 134 5.74 -2.50 12.81
C ASP A 134 5.77 -2.89 11.32
N PRO A 135 6.93 -2.69 10.64
CA PRO A 135 7.00 -2.94 9.20
C PRO A 135 6.82 -4.42 8.84
N GLU A 136 7.05 -5.32 9.80
CA GLU A 136 6.89 -6.76 9.60
C GLU A 136 5.43 -7.21 9.77
N LEU A 137 4.58 -6.37 10.35
CA LEU A 137 3.18 -6.70 10.61
C LEU A 137 2.48 -7.36 9.42
N LEU A 138 2.57 -6.75 8.24
CA LEU A 138 1.89 -7.25 7.04
C LEU A 138 2.64 -8.40 6.33
N THR A 139 3.90 -8.64 6.69
CA THR A 139 4.69 -9.75 6.18
C THR A 139 4.65 -10.98 7.09
N ASP A 140 4.31 -10.81 8.37
CA ASP A 140 4.19 -11.89 9.34
C ASP A 140 2.78 -12.48 9.44
N LEU A 141 1.76 -11.73 9.01
CA LEU A 141 0.39 -12.21 9.02
C LEU A 141 0.19 -13.29 7.94
N HIS A 142 -0.21 -14.48 8.40
CA HIS A 142 -0.63 -15.57 7.52
C HIS A 142 -2.06 -15.29 7.03
N PHE A 143 -2.18 -14.92 5.76
CA PHE A 143 -3.49 -14.74 5.15
C PHE A 143 -3.96 -16.08 4.58
N THR A 144 -4.99 -16.65 5.18
CA THR A 144 -5.57 -17.92 4.74
C THR A 144 -6.44 -17.79 3.48
N GLU A 145 -6.72 -16.55 3.06
CA GLU A 145 -7.56 -16.27 1.89
C GLU A 145 -6.73 -15.58 0.81
N GLY A 146 -6.56 -16.25 -0.31
CA GLY A 146 -5.90 -15.70 -1.50
C GLY A 146 -4.64 -16.45 -1.91
N ILE A 147 -4.29 -16.31 -3.19
CA ILE A 147 -3.12 -16.97 -3.80
C ILE A 147 -1.81 -16.30 -3.33
N THR A 148 -1.88 -15.04 -2.88
CA THR A 148 -0.71 -14.28 -2.41
C THR A 148 -1.03 -13.48 -1.13
N SER A 149 -0.11 -13.52 -0.17
CA SER A 149 -0.24 -12.80 1.11
C SER A 149 -0.36 -11.28 0.94
N ALA A 150 0.13 -10.72 -0.16
CA ALA A 150 0.04 -9.29 -0.46
C ALA A 150 -1.36 -8.84 -0.91
N GLU A 151 -2.21 -9.73 -1.40
CA GLU A 151 -3.52 -9.36 -1.98
C GLU A 151 -4.48 -8.80 -0.95
N LYS A 152 -4.45 -9.33 0.28
CA LYS A 152 -5.36 -8.88 1.33
C LYS A 152 -5.12 -7.43 1.76
N PRO A 153 -3.90 -6.99 2.16
CA PRO A 153 -3.64 -5.59 2.49
C PRO A 153 -3.88 -4.65 1.29
N VAL A 154 -3.55 -5.06 0.07
CA VAL A 154 -3.86 -4.31 -1.14
C VAL A 154 -5.37 -4.10 -1.27
N SER A 155 -6.17 -5.16 -1.13
CA SER A 155 -7.64 -5.08 -1.18
C SER A 155 -8.22 -4.22 -0.05
N MET A 156 -7.60 -4.23 1.13
CA MET A 156 -8.01 -3.36 2.25
C MET A 156 -7.82 -1.89 1.90
N ILE A 157 -6.66 -1.51 1.37
CA ILE A 157 -6.40 -0.14 0.92
C ILE A 157 -7.40 0.27 -0.15
N GLU A 158 -7.60 -0.57 -1.16
CA GLU A 158 -8.50 -0.27 -2.28
C GLU A 158 -9.96 -0.12 -1.83
N ASN A 159 -10.45 -1.01 -0.99
CA ASN A 159 -11.80 -0.96 -0.46
C ASN A 159 -12.01 0.25 0.46
N SER A 160 -11.03 0.56 1.32
CA SER A 160 -11.07 1.73 2.20
C SER A 160 -11.07 3.03 1.39
N TYR A 161 -10.26 3.12 0.33
CA TYR A 161 -10.28 4.25 -0.59
C TYR A 161 -11.62 4.38 -1.31
N LEU A 162 -12.17 3.28 -1.82
CA LEU A 162 -13.50 3.27 -2.45
C LEU A 162 -14.61 3.67 -1.49
N ALA A 163 -14.45 3.45 -0.19
CA ALA A 163 -15.36 3.91 0.85
C ALA A 163 -15.12 5.36 1.29
N GLY A 164 -14.04 6.02 0.84
CA GLY A 164 -13.62 7.34 1.29
C GLY A 164 -13.09 7.37 2.71
N ALA A 165 -12.55 6.25 3.19
CA ALA A 165 -12.09 6.06 4.58
C ALA A 165 -10.55 6.11 4.73
N SER A 166 -9.81 5.93 3.63
CA SER A 166 -8.35 5.94 3.64
C SER A 166 -7.79 6.41 2.30
N PRO A 167 -6.62 7.04 2.25
CA PRO A 167 -5.94 7.34 0.99
C PRO A 167 -5.50 6.05 0.28
N LYS A 168 -5.29 6.17 -1.03
CA LYS A 168 -4.65 5.15 -1.86
C LYS A 168 -3.50 5.81 -2.58
N THR A 169 -2.29 5.50 -2.16
CA THR A 169 -1.06 6.10 -2.69
C THR A 169 -0.22 5.00 -3.33
N CYS A 170 0.22 5.22 -4.55
CA CYS A 170 1.15 4.32 -5.23
C CYS A 170 2.56 4.95 -5.31
N LEU A 171 3.53 4.14 -5.70
CA LEU A 171 4.92 4.60 -5.84
C LEU A 171 5.04 5.77 -6.81
N LEU A 172 4.28 5.78 -7.91
CA LEU A 172 4.28 6.89 -8.87
C LEU A 172 3.81 8.20 -8.23
N ASP A 173 2.76 8.13 -7.39
CA ASP A 173 2.25 9.31 -6.68
C ASP A 173 3.34 9.86 -5.76
N LEU A 174 3.99 8.98 -4.99
CA LEU A 174 5.05 9.36 -4.06
C LEU A 174 6.25 9.99 -4.77
N LEU A 175 6.68 9.44 -5.90
CA LEU A 175 7.76 9.99 -6.73
C LEU A 175 7.37 11.36 -7.30
N ASN A 176 6.17 11.51 -7.83
CA ASN A 176 5.68 12.77 -8.40
C ASN A 176 5.53 13.85 -7.33
N ASP A 177 5.02 13.50 -6.17
CA ASP A 177 4.82 14.45 -5.08
C ASP A 177 6.14 14.87 -4.44
N THR A 178 7.08 13.94 -4.29
CA THR A 178 8.45 14.26 -3.87
C THR A 178 9.13 15.22 -4.85
N ALA A 179 9.04 14.94 -6.16
CA ALA A 179 9.64 15.79 -7.20
C ALA A 179 8.97 17.18 -7.31
N ALA A 180 7.70 17.27 -6.96
CA ALA A 180 6.91 18.51 -7.00
C ALA A 180 6.90 19.25 -5.66
N GLU A 181 7.63 18.76 -4.65
CA GLU A 181 7.62 19.28 -3.28
C GLU A 181 6.19 19.41 -2.72
N ARG A 182 5.39 18.35 -2.90
CA ARG A 182 4.02 18.26 -2.36
C ARG A 182 3.95 17.21 -1.27
N SER A 183 3.06 17.43 -0.32
CA SER A 183 2.69 16.42 0.67
C SER A 183 1.74 15.39 0.06
N THR A 184 1.84 14.16 0.52
CA THR A 184 0.90 13.09 0.23
C THR A 184 0.53 12.34 1.49
N LEU A 185 -0.59 11.62 1.47
CA LEU A 185 -1.06 10.81 2.59
C LEU A 185 -0.77 9.33 2.32
N LEU A 186 -0.17 8.66 3.27
CA LEU A 186 0.05 7.22 3.25
C LEU A 186 -0.95 6.54 4.18
N PRO A 187 -1.70 5.51 3.73
CA PRO A 187 -2.51 4.71 4.64
C PRO A 187 -1.63 4.07 5.71
N MET A 188 -2.10 4.09 6.95
CA MET A 188 -1.39 3.52 8.09
C MET A 188 -2.04 2.24 8.58
N PHE A 189 -1.22 1.21 8.73
CA PHE A 189 -1.62 -0.07 9.31
C PHE A 189 -1.08 -0.23 10.73
N GLU A 190 -1.95 -0.67 11.62
CA GLU A 190 -1.59 -1.03 13.00
C GLU A 190 -2.07 -2.43 13.36
N LYS A 191 -1.39 -3.05 14.33
CA LYS A 191 -1.81 -4.30 14.94
C LYS A 191 -3.02 -4.03 15.83
N THR A 192 -4.10 -4.76 15.60
CA THR A 192 -5.31 -4.67 16.42
C THR A 192 -5.64 -6.02 17.03
N VAL A 193 -6.20 -6.00 18.23
CA VAL A 193 -6.71 -7.18 18.92
C VAL A 193 -8.23 -7.12 18.82
N ASN A 194 -8.86 -8.13 18.20
CA ASN A 194 -10.32 -8.23 18.03
C ASN A 194 -10.95 -7.27 16.99
N GLY A 195 -10.23 -6.85 15.95
CA GLY A 195 -10.82 -6.07 14.86
C GLY A 195 -11.51 -6.94 13.80
N PHE A 196 -12.51 -6.39 13.11
CA PHE A 196 -13.00 -6.91 11.83
C PHE A 196 -11.88 -6.70 10.79
N GLY A 197 -11.02 -7.66 10.66
CA GLY A 197 -9.86 -7.57 9.82
C GLY A 197 -9.37 -8.95 9.43
N MET A 198 -8.13 -9.04 9.12
CA MET A 198 -7.45 -10.25 8.73
C MET A 198 -7.21 -11.12 9.96
N THR A 199 -7.61 -12.39 9.88
CA THR A 199 -7.27 -13.35 10.94
C THR A 199 -5.81 -13.70 10.83
N SER A 200 -5.17 -13.71 11.97
CA SER A 200 -3.77 -14.01 12.15
C SER A 200 -3.55 -15.41 12.66
N ASP A 201 -2.32 -15.61 13.02
CA ASP A 201 -1.76 -16.63 13.85
C ASP A 201 -2.56 -17.01 15.12
N GLU A 202 -2.06 -17.96 15.89
CA GLU A 202 -2.67 -18.54 17.09
C GLU A 202 -3.06 -17.52 18.19
N GLU A 203 -2.61 -16.25 18.09
CA GLU A 203 -2.91 -15.20 19.08
C GLU A 203 -4.07 -14.26 18.71
N GLY A 204 -4.71 -14.40 17.54
CA GLY A 204 -5.84 -13.56 17.12
C GLY A 204 -5.47 -12.10 16.82
N ALA A 205 -4.21 -11.80 16.56
CA ALA A 205 -3.78 -10.48 16.12
C ALA A 205 -4.24 -10.21 14.69
N THR A 206 -4.68 -9.02 14.39
CA THR A 206 -5.14 -8.59 13.06
C THR A 206 -4.49 -7.26 12.70
N ALA A 207 -4.37 -6.97 11.42
CA ALA A 207 -4.00 -5.63 10.96
C ALA A 207 -5.23 -4.86 10.51
N ALA A 208 -5.27 -3.58 10.80
CA ALA A 208 -6.32 -2.67 10.35
C ALA A 208 -5.71 -1.36 9.86
N ILE A 209 -6.41 -0.69 8.94
CA ILE A 209 -6.10 0.70 8.58
C ILE A 209 -6.72 1.58 9.66
N THR A 210 -5.90 2.29 10.41
CA THR A 210 -6.30 3.10 11.57
C THR A 210 -6.27 4.60 11.30
N GLY A 211 -5.64 5.01 10.20
CA GLY A 211 -5.48 6.40 9.84
C GLY A 211 -4.53 6.58 8.67
N SER A 212 -3.80 7.67 8.69
CA SER A 212 -2.77 7.97 7.69
C SER A 212 -1.59 8.75 8.27
N ARG A 213 -0.51 8.77 7.52
CA ARG A 213 0.67 9.61 7.79
C ARG A 213 0.88 10.59 6.66
N TYR A 214 1.25 11.81 6.99
CA TYR A 214 1.79 12.75 6.02
C TYR A 214 3.20 12.33 5.60
N TYR A 215 3.42 12.36 4.30
CA TYR A 215 4.73 12.23 3.70
C TYR A 215 5.05 13.51 2.90
N TYR A 216 6.25 14.06 3.09
CA TYR A 216 6.71 15.23 2.37
C TYR A 216 8.23 15.18 2.19
N CYS A 217 8.71 15.29 0.94
CA CYS A 217 10.13 15.35 0.61
C CYS A 217 11.01 14.31 1.34
N GLY A 218 10.63 13.05 1.28
CA GLY A 218 11.42 11.95 1.86
C GLY A 218 11.17 11.68 3.34
N ARG A 219 10.30 12.44 4.01
CA ARG A 219 10.06 12.33 5.45
C ARG A 219 8.61 12.07 5.79
N LEU A 220 8.44 11.32 6.87
CA LEU A 220 7.15 11.11 7.51
C LEU A 220 6.92 12.22 8.54
N TYR A 221 5.70 12.72 8.57
CA TYR A 221 5.27 13.74 9.50
C TYR A 221 4.11 13.23 10.36
N GLU A 222 3.21 14.10 10.74
CA GLU A 222 2.12 13.86 11.66
C GLU A 222 1.26 12.66 11.29
N TYR A 223 0.79 11.99 12.33
CA TYR A 223 -0.23 10.96 12.27
C TYR A 223 -1.60 11.61 12.27
N LEU A 224 -2.46 11.15 11.38
CA LEU A 224 -3.87 11.48 11.34
C LEU A 224 -4.68 10.25 11.72
N ASP A 225 -5.55 10.37 12.69
CA ASP A 225 -6.53 9.34 13.00
C ASP A 225 -7.54 9.14 11.85
N SER A 226 -8.45 8.19 11.99
CA SER A 226 -9.43 7.89 10.94
C SER A 226 -10.29 9.09 10.55
N ASP A 227 -10.72 9.89 11.53
CA ASP A 227 -11.60 11.05 11.28
C ASP A 227 -10.85 12.20 10.63
N GLN A 228 -9.63 12.47 11.12
CA GLN A 228 -8.71 13.44 10.54
C GLN A 228 -8.30 13.06 9.12
N THR A 229 -8.02 11.77 8.88
CA THR A 229 -7.71 11.24 7.54
C THR A 229 -8.85 11.50 6.56
N VAL A 230 -10.09 11.19 6.93
CA VAL A 230 -11.26 11.47 6.09
C VAL A 230 -11.43 12.96 5.86
N GLY A 231 -11.31 13.77 6.91
CA GLY A 231 -11.39 15.23 6.83
C GLY A 231 -10.37 15.81 5.86
N GLU A 232 -9.12 15.37 5.94
CA GLU A 232 -8.03 15.83 5.09
C GLU A 232 -8.22 15.39 3.62
N MET A 233 -8.67 14.16 3.39
CA MET A 233 -9.00 13.70 2.03
C MET A 233 -10.10 14.54 1.38
N LEU A 234 -11.05 15.02 2.17
CA LEU A 234 -12.13 15.90 1.70
C LEU A 234 -11.64 17.34 1.46
N LEU A 235 -10.78 17.87 2.32
CA LEU A 235 -10.19 19.19 2.18
C LEU A 235 -9.29 19.30 0.96
N THR A 236 -8.48 18.28 0.71
CA THR A 236 -7.55 18.21 -0.42
C THR A 236 -8.22 17.77 -1.72
N GLY A 237 -9.47 17.29 -1.66
CA GLY A 237 -10.20 16.77 -2.82
C GLY A 237 -9.74 15.39 -3.28
N LEU A 238 -9.00 14.66 -2.46
CA LEU A 238 -8.64 13.26 -2.70
C LEU A 238 -9.86 12.33 -2.64
N SER A 239 -10.91 12.73 -1.93
CA SER A 239 -12.20 12.05 -1.92
C SER A 239 -13.34 13.05 -2.01
N ASP A 240 -14.46 12.63 -2.62
CA ASP A 240 -15.74 13.35 -2.61
C ASP A 240 -16.84 12.57 -1.85
N LYS A 241 -16.45 11.58 -1.06
CA LYS A 241 -17.32 10.70 -0.28
C LYS A 241 -16.70 10.29 1.05
N ALA A 242 -17.55 9.93 2.00
CA ALA A 242 -17.17 9.43 3.32
C ALA A 242 -18.22 8.48 3.88
N GLN A 243 -17.79 7.48 4.64
CA GLN A 243 -18.67 6.69 5.50
C GLN A 243 -18.80 7.40 6.85
N LEU A 244 -20.02 7.63 7.28
CA LEU A 244 -20.29 8.33 8.53
C LEU A 244 -20.99 7.40 9.52
N ASN A 245 -20.52 7.45 10.77
CA ASN A 245 -21.16 6.82 11.91
C ASN A 245 -21.47 7.90 12.93
N PHE A 246 -22.74 8.04 13.32
CA PHE A 246 -23.18 9.09 14.22
C PHE A 246 -24.31 8.59 15.13
N ARG A 247 -24.52 9.27 16.26
CA ARG A 247 -25.63 8.95 17.19
C ARG A 247 -26.84 9.81 16.93
N TYR A 248 -28.01 9.17 16.90
CA TYR A 248 -29.30 9.84 16.84
C TYR A 248 -30.32 9.12 17.72
N GLY A 249 -30.98 9.85 18.62
CA GLY A 249 -31.96 9.28 19.54
C GLY A 249 -31.43 8.17 20.46
N GLY A 250 -30.12 8.19 20.77
CA GLY A 250 -29.44 7.18 21.58
C GLY A 250 -29.00 5.93 20.81
N THR A 251 -29.29 5.82 19.54
CA THR A 251 -28.89 4.70 18.67
C THR A 251 -27.78 5.12 17.70
N GLU A 252 -26.88 4.18 17.38
CA GLU A 252 -25.88 4.38 16.34
C GLU A 252 -26.51 4.24 14.96
N GLN A 253 -26.20 5.18 14.10
CA GLN A 253 -26.64 5.25 12.72
C GLN A 253 -25.42 5.28 11.82
N SER A 254 -25.56 4.74 10.59
CA SER A 254 -24.53 4.83 9.57
C SER A 254 -25.11 5.25 8.24
N CYS A 255 -24.37 6.07 7.49
CA CYS A 255 -24.72 6.46 6.14
C CYS A 255 -23.47 6.75 5.32
N GLU A 256 -23.64 6.82 4.01
CA GLU A 256 -22.63 7.32 3.08
C GLU A 256 -22.97 8.76 2.72
N ALA A 257 -22.02 9.66 2.93
CA ALA A 257 -22.00 10.99 2.35
C ALA A 257 -21.28 10.91 0.99
N TYR A 258 -21.82 11.56 -0.04
CA TYR A 258 -21.27 11.55 -1.40
C TYR A 258 -21.49 12.88 -2.11
N SER A 259 -20.77 13.10 -3.21
CA SER A 259 -20.72 14.40 -3.91
C SER A 259 -20.40 15.53 -2.94
N ILE A 260 -19.49 15.26 -2.02
CA ILE A 260 -19.05 16.22 -1.03
C ILE A 260 -18.22 17.30 -1.71
N ARG A 261 -18.50 18.55 -1.36
CA ARG A 261 -17.72 19.70 -1.82
C ARG A 261 -17.37 20.55 -0.61
N VAL A 262 -16.09 20.72 -0.39
CA VAL A 262 -15.54 21.55 0.67
C VAL A 262 -14.91 22.77 0.02
N LYS A 263 -15.22 23.95 0.53
CA LYS A 263 -14.60 25.21 0.12
C LYS A 263 -14.19 25.98 1.36
N GLN A 264 -12.91 26.14 1.55
CA GLN A 264 -12.37 27.03 2.57
C GLN A 264 -12.53 28.48 2.12
N LEU A 265 -13.05 29.34 2.99
CA LEU A 265 -13.26 30.76 2.76
C LEU A 265 -12.07 31.56 3.31
N GLU A 266 -11.88 32.79 2.81
CA GLU A 266 -10.78 33.69 3.21
C GLU A 266 -10.77 34.00 4.71
N ASN A 267 -11.91 33.95 5.38
CA ASN A 267 -12.05 34.14 6.82
C ASN A 267 -11.78 32.87 7.67
N GLY A 268 -11.37 31.78 7.05
CA GLY A 268 -11.15 30.50 7.72
C GLY A 268 -12.41 29.63 7.87
N ASP A 269 -13.59 30.15 7.52
CA ASP A 269 -14.82 29.34 7.53
C ASP A 269 -14.82 28.29 6.43
N ILE A 270 -15.52 27.20 6.68
CA ILE A 270 -15.69 26.09 5.75
C ILE A 270 -17.12 26.12 5.21
N ARG A 271 -17.25 26.19 3.89
CA ARG A 271 -18.53 25.94 3.22
C ARG A 271 -18.57 24.52 2.74
N LEU A 272 -19.54 23.77 3.25
CA LEU A 272 -19.73 22.34 3.00
C LEU A 272 -21.06 22.09 2.28
N SER A 273 -21.04 21.20 1.31
CA SER A 273 -22.26 20.61 0.72
C SER A 273 -22.06 19.12 0.49
N ALA A 274 -23.07 18.32 0.79
CA ALA A 274 -23.04 16.87 0.66
C ALA A 274 -24.44 16.32 0.38
N ARG A 275 -24.50 15.09 -0.15
CA ARG A 275 -25.68 14.25 -0.25
C ARG A 275 -25.49 13.02 0.61
N PHE A 276 -26.59 12.47 1.13
CA PHE A 276 -26.53 11.33 2.06
C PHE A 276 -27.45 10.19 1.60
N ARG A 277 -26.97 8.96 1.73
CA ARG A 277 -27.74 7.75 1.47
C ARG A 277 -27.43 6.66 2.50
N ARG A 278 -28.37 5.75 2.70
CA ARG A 278 -28.15 4.53 3.47
C ARG A 278 -27.32 3.53 2.65
N ARG A 279 -26.76 2.52 3.31
CA ARG A 279 -26.00 1.44 2.64
C ARG A 279 -26.83 0.69 1.57
N ASN A 280 -28.15 0.61 1.73
CA ASN A 280 -29.05 0.01 0.74
C ASN A 280 -29.35 0.93 -0.46
N GLY A 281 -28.73 2.11 -0.52
CA GLY A 281 -28.90 3.08 -1.60
C GLY A 281 -30.09 4.04 -1.43
N GLU A 282 -30.94 3.86 -0.41
CA GLU A 282 -32.06 4.76 -0.11
C GLU A 282 -31.57 6.11 0.42
N SER A 283 -32.31 7.16 0.12
CA SER A 283 -32.03 8.49 0.68
C SER A 283 -32.13 8.48 2.19
N LEU A 284 -31.20 9.15 2.86
CA LEU A 284 -31.25 9.30 4.30
C LEU A 284 -32.49 10.14 4.69
N PRO A 285 -33.28 9.72 5.72
CA PRO A 285 -34.39 10.51 6.26
C PRO A 285 -33.96 11.91 6.66
N GLU A 286 -34.82 12.92 6.47
CA GLU A 286 -34.49 14.32 6.70
C GLU A 286 -34.08 14.59 8.16
N GLU A 287 -34.70 13.90 9.10
CA GLU A 287 -34.38 13.98 10.54
C GLU A 287 -32.94 13.55 10.88
N LEU A 288 -32.34 12.65 10.08
CA LEU A 288 -30.97 12.16 10.28
C LEU A 288 -29.92 13.00 9.53
N LYS A 289 -30.32 13.77 8.51
CA LYS A 289 -29.39 14.53 7.68
C LYS A 289 -28.61 15.58 8.46
N ASN A 290 -29.25 16.25 9.40
CA ASN A 290 -28.58 17.27 10.20
C ASN A 290 -27.48 16.65 11.09
N SER A 291 -27.73 15.48 11.68
CA SER A 291 -26.73 14.78 12.49
C SER A 291 -25.58 14.26 11.62
N ALA A 292 -25.89 13.70 10.44
CA ALA A 292 -24.87 13.27 9.48
C ALA A 292 -24.01 14.45 8.97
N PHE A 293 -24.64 15.61 8.75
CA PHE A 293 -23.93 16.81 8.31
C PHE A 293 -23.02 17.35 9.41
N ALA A 294 -23.48 17.35 10.65
CA ALA A 294 -22.66 17.77 11.82
C ALA A 294 -21.46 16.86 12.02
N GLU A 295 -21.62 15.56 11.80
CA GLU A 295 -20.52 14.60 11.90
C GLU A 295 -19.49 14.82 10.79
N LEU A 296 -19.93 15.03 9.56
CA LEU A 296 -19.06 15.35 8.44
C LEU A 296 -18.28 16.65 8.68
N GLU A 297 -18.94 17.68 9.21
CA GLU A 297 -18.30 18.95 9.57
C GLU A 297 -17.27 18.77 10.69
N ARG A 298 -17.54 17.92 11.67
CA ARG A 298 -16.62 17.58 12.75
C ARG A 298 -15.31 16.96 12.20
N MET A 299 -15.39 15.99 11.29
CA MET A 299 -14.24 15.35 10.68
C MET A 299 -13.38 16.36 9.90
N ILE A 300 -14.02 17.24 9.12
CA ILE A 300 -13.31 18.25 8.34
C ILE A 300 -12.61 19.27 9.27
N ARG A 301 -13.27 19.68 10.36
CA ARG A 301 -12.66 20.58 11.34
C ARG A 301 -11.48 19.94 12.07
N ALA A 302 -11.60 18.68 12.45
CA ALA A 302 -10.51 17.93 13.08
C ALA A 302 -9.25 17.86 12.21
N ALA A 303 -9.41 17.80 10.89
CA ALA A 303 -8.29 17.87 9.95
C ALA A 303 -7.75 19.30 9.77
N SER A 304 -8.61 20.33 9.82
CA SER A 304 -8.19 21.72 9.61
C SER A 304 -7.42 22.34 10.80
N GLU A 305 -7.36 21.66 11.94
CA GLU A 305 -6.63 22.06 13.14
C GLU A 305 -5.18 21.54 13.20
N ILE A 306 -4.79 20.74 12.21
CA ILE A 306 -3.45 20.19 12.03
C ILE A 306 -2.61 21.14 11.17
#